data_4f5379ff90847c2b57d8ae424e01b00d
#
_entry.id   4f5379ff90847c2b57d8ae424e01b00d
#
_cell.length_a   1.000
_cell.length_b   1.000
_cell.length_c   1.000
_cell.angle_alpha   90.00
_cell.angle_beta   90.00
_cell.angle_gamma   90.00
#
_symmetry.space_group_name_H-M   'P 1'
#
loop_
_entity.id
_entity.type
_entity.pdbx_description
1 polymer ?
#
loop_
_entity_poly.entity_id
_entity_poly.type
_entity_poly.pdbx_seq_one_letter_code
_entity_poly.pdbx_strand_id
1 'polypeptide(L)'
;SSLSTPTGVIGRIVENGSTNSDGESKKYIINSIEVKDGEAIVVAYETLYTKYGIMVKDGDTEDAKYKAINYDKDGNLYNEKGEKTGETIVLESIGKPVVKNGKLVVKDKDGKEISDHKYEPSGQNTLIRAEEATKFPFSSIIKVS
;
A
#
# COMPACT_ATOMS: atom_id res chain seq x y z
N SER A 1 -40.15 -0.28 -6.70
CA SER A 1 -39.21 0.24 -5.71
C SER A 1 -38.06 0.95 -6.40
N SER A 2 -37.84 2.15 -6.06
CA SER A 2 -36.71 2.89 -6.54
C SER A 2 -35.44 2.27 -5.93
N LEU A 3 -34.61 1.68 -6.76
CA LEU A 3 -33.25 1.34 -6.36
C LEU A 3 -32.48 2.65 -6.31
N SER A 4 -32.36 3.20 -5.13
CA SER A 4 -31.40 4.28 -4.95
C SER A 4 -30.02 3.70 -5.13
N THR A 5 -29.26 4.23 -6.07
CA THR A 5 -27.87 3.83 -6.27
C THR A 5 -27.09 4.19 -5.00
N PRO A 6 -26.45 3.22 -4.34
CA PRO A 6 -25.75 3.47 -3.06
C PRO A 6 -24.42 4.17 -3.29
N THR A 7 -24.46 5.45 -3.63
CA THR A 7 -23.27 6.24 -3.98
C THR A 7 -22.38 6.56 -2.80
N GLY A 8 -22.90 6.50 -1.57
CA GLY A 8 -22.13 6.81 -0.38
C GLY A 8 -20.96 5.85 -0.08
N VAL A 9 -20.91 4.72 -0.78
CA VAL A 9 -19.83 3.72 -0.60
C VAL A 9 -18.68 3.88 -1.60
N ILE A 10 -18.83 4.74 -2.60
CA ILE A 10 -17.76 4.97 -3.58
C ILE A 10 -16.53 5.51 -2.85
N GLY A 11 -15.39 4.91 -3.10
CA GLY A 11 -14.13 5.22 -2.43
C GLY A 11 -13.93 4.50 -1.10
N ARG A 12 -14.94 3.77 -0.62
CA ARG A 12 -14.86 3.00 0.62
C ARG A 12 -14.26 1.61 0.37
N ILE A 13 -13.67 1.06 1.40
CA ILE A 13 -13.13 -0.30 1.38
C ILE A 13 -14.20 -1.24 1.91
N VAL A 14 -14.44 -2.32 1.16
CA VAL A 14 -15.48 -3.31 1.49
C VAL A 14 -14.96 -4.71 1.43
N GLU A 15 -15.66 -5.62 2.10
CA GLU A 15 -15.47 -7.07 2.02
C GLU A 15 -16.77 -7.69 1.52
N ASN A 16 -16.65 -8.71 0.69
CA ASN A 16 -17.79 -9.40 0.10
C ASN A 16 -17.82 -10.90 0.42
N GLY A 17 -17.01 -11.33 1.39
CA GLY A 17 -16.91 -12.74 1.77
C GLY A 17 -15.84 -13.51 0.99
N SER A 18 -15.27 -12.96 -0.07
CA SER A 18 -14.19 -13.61 -0.80
C SER A 18 -12.92 -13.63 0.04
N THR A 19 -12.15 -14.71 -0.08
CA THR A 19 -10.90 -14.90 0.66
C THR A 19 -9.74 -15.19 -0.29
N ASN A 20 -8.54 -14.86 0.14
CA ASN A 20 -7.32 -15.20 -0.57
C ASN A 20 -6.88 -16.64 -0.25
N SER A 21 -5.74 -17.07 -0.82
CA SER A 21 -5.22 -18.43 -0.61
C SER A 21 -4.85 -18.72 0.85
N ASP A 22 -4.60 -17.70 1.65
CA ASP A 22 -4.27 -17.85 3.08
C ASP A 22 -5.51 -17.84 3.97
N GLY A 23 -6.71 -17.76 3.39
CA GLY A 23 -7.97 -17.69 4.11
C GLY A 23 -8.33 -16.32 4.66
N GLU A 24 -7.57 -15.29 4.32
CA GLU A 24 -7.86 -13.93 4.74
C GLU A 24 -8.90 -13.29 3.83
N SER A 25 -9.78 -12.46 4.40
CA SER A 25 -10.79 -11.74 3.63
C SER A 25 -10.14 -10.76 2.65
N LYS A 26 -10.54 -10.87 1.39
CA LYS A 26 -10.16 -9.87 0.39
C LYS A 26 -10.87 -8.56 0.68
N LYS A 27 -10.17 -7.46 0.45
CA LYS A 27 -10.71 -6.11 0.59
C LYS A 27 -10.69 -5.42 -0.75
N TYR A 28 -11.73 -4.67 -1.03
CA TYR A 28 -11.90 -3.98 -2.31
C TYR A 28 -12.20 -2.51 -2.07
N ILE A 29 -11.57 -1.65 -2.86
CA ILE A 29 -11.96 -0.23 -2.89
C ILE A 29 -12.98 -0.03 -4.01
N ILE A 30 -14.12 0.55 -3.69
CA ILE A 30 -15.19 0.76 -4.66
C ILE A 30 -14.85 1.95 -5.56
N ASN A 31 -14.81 1.69 -6.86
CA ASN A 31 -14.54 2.71 -7.86
C ASN A 31 -15.84 3.32 -8.41
N SER A 32 -16.80 2.47 -8.70
CA SER A 32 -18.08 2.89 -9.26
C SER A 32 -19.16 1.85 -9.03
N ILE A 33 -20.40 2.24 -9.30
CA ILE A 33 -21.55 1.34 -9.22
C ILE A 33 -22.30 1.42 -10.54
N GLU A 34 -22.58 0.25 -11.10
CA GLU A 34 -23.40 0.09 -12.29
C GLU A 34 -24.76 -0.45 -11.89
N VAL A 35 -25.79 -0.09 -12.60
CA VAL A 35 -27.11 -0.73 -12.47
C VAL A 35 -27.35 -1.58 -13.70
N LYS A 36 -27.55 -2.87 -13.48
CA LYS A 36 -27.77 -3.83 -14.55
C LYS A 36 -28.97 -4.69 -14.19
N ASP A 37 -29.98 -4.73 -15.07
CA ASP A 37 -31.21 -5.50 -14.84
C ASP A 37 -31.87 -5.20 -13.50
N GLY A 38 -31.85 -3.92 -13.09
CA GLY A 38 -32.42 -3.48 -11.83
C GLY A 38 -31.58 -3.77 -10.60
N GLU A 39 -30.37 -4.30 -10.77
CA GLU A 39 -29.48 -4.66 -9.68
C GLU A 39 -28.26 -3.75 -9.65
N ALA A 40 -27.84 -3.31 -8.46
CA ALA A 40 -26.63 -2.54 -8.27
C ALA A 40 -25.40 -3.48 -8.29
N ILE A 41 -24.49 -3.24 -9.20
CA ILE A 41 -23.24 -3.99 -9.36
C ILE A 41 -22.09 -3.07 -9.00
N VAL A 42 -21.26 -3.51 -8.06
CA VAL A 42 -20.08 -2.79 -7.64
C VAL A 42 -18.93 -3.10 -8.59
N VAL A 43 -18.24 -2.05 -9.03
CA VAL A 43 -16.98 -2.15 -9.75
C VAL A 43 -15.90 -1.70 -8.79
N ALA A 44 -15.03 -2.60 -8.40
CA ALA A 44 -14.05 -2.35 -7.35
C ALA A 44 -12.68 -2.94 -7.69
N TYR A 45 -11.66 -2.45 -7.00
CA TYR A 45 -10.30 -2.95 -7.15
C TYR A 45 -9.85 -3.61 -5.86
N GLU A 46 -9.32 -4.83 -5.95
CA GLU A 46 -8.78 -5.52 -4.79
C GLU A 46 -7.60 -4.72 -4.24
N THR A 47 -7.60 -4.51 -2.92
CA THR A 47 -6.47 -3.89 -2.24
C THR A 47 -5.47 -5.00 -1.90
N LEU A 48 -4.26 -4.88 -2.41
CA LEU A 48 -3.26 -5.93 -2.29
C LEU A 48 -2.39 -5.74 -1.05
N TYR A 49 -1.88 -4.54 -0.86
CA TYR A 49 -1.06 -4.19 0.29
C TYR A 49 -0.86 -2.67 0.36
N THR A 50 -0.34 -2.20 1.48
CA THR A 50 0.03 -0.79 1.63
C THR A 50 1.54 -0.67 1.51
N LYS A 51 1.98 0.14 0.58
CA LYS A 51 3.39 0.49 0.46
C LYS A 51 3.66 1.70 1.34
N TYR A 52 4.56 1.55 2.28
CA TYR A 52 4.95 2.63 3.19
C TYR A 52 6.03 3.47 2.52
N GLY A 53 5.80 4.76 2.44
CA GLY A 53 6.73 5.68 1.82
C GLY A 53 7.99 5.86 2.66
N ILE A 54 9.13 5.88 2.00
CA ILE A 54 10.42 6.20 2.62
C ILE A 54 11.10 7.31 1.83
N MET A 55 11.92 8.07 2.51
CA MET A 55 12.64 9.19 1.92
C MET A 55 14.08 9.24 2.40
N VAL A 56 14.91 9.89 1.64
CA VAL A 56 16.30 10.15 2.02
C VAL A 56 16.62 11.61 1.82
N LYS A 57 17.39 12.17 2.73
CA LYS A 57 17.82 13.55 2.64
C LYS A 57 18.93 13.66 1.58
N ASP A 58 18.75 14.59 0.64
CA ASP A 58 19.68 14.80 -0.46
C ASP A 58 20.68 15.89 -0.08
N GLY A 59 21.71 15.50 0.64
CA GLY A 59 22.77 16.37 1.11
C GLY A 59 22.89 16.43 2.63
N ASP A 60 23.91 17.14 3.12
CA ASP A 60 24.25 17.22 4.54
C ASP A 60 23.79 18.51 5.23
N THR A 61 23.21 19.45 4.48
CA THR A 61 22.76 20.72 5.02
C THR A 61 21.35 20.63 5.59
N GLU A 62 21.00 21.52 6.52
CA GLU A 62 19.66 21.58 7.07
C GLU A 62 18.59 21.89 6.03
N ASP A 63 18.98 22.64 4.98
CA ASP A 63 18.09 23.01 3.88
C ASP A 63 17.99 21.92 2.80
N ALA A 64 18.68 20.80 2.96
CA ALA A 64 18.66 19.73 1.99
C ALA A 64 17.25 19.16 1.86
N LYS A 65 16.83 18.95 0.63
CA LYS A 65 15.49 18.40 0.34
C LYS A 65 15.49 16.89 0.49
N TYR A 66 14.32 16.37 0.85
CA TYR A 66 14.09 14.94 0.86
C TYR A 66 13.59 14.46 -0.49
N LYS A 67 13.99 13.29 -0.88
CA LYS A 67 13.49 12.63 -2.08
C LYS A 67 12.98 11.24 -1.75
N ALA A 68 11.95 10.82 -2.48
CA ALA A 68 11.37 9.50 -2.31
C ALA A 68 12.36 8.42 -2.74
N ILE A 69 12.40 7.34 -1.97
CA ILE A 69 13.23 6.16 -2.27
C ILE A 69 12.30 4.96 -2.39
N ASN A 70 12.62 4.08 -3.33
CA ASN A 70 11.85 2.88 -3.55
C ASN A 70 12.51 1.67 -2.87
N TYR A 71 11.69 0.72 -2.45
CA TYR A 71 12.16 -0.55 -1.91
C TYR A 71 11.23 -1.67 -2.37
N ASP A 72 11.69 -2.89 -2.37
CA ASP A 72 10.89 -4.04 -2.74
C ASP A 72 10.37 -4.81 -1.51
N LYS A 73 9.65 -5.89 -1.75
CA LYS A 73 9.06 -6.72 -0.70
C LYS A 73 10.09 -7.32 0.27
N ASP A 74 11.34 -7.44 -0.16
CA ASP A 74 12.44 -8.00 0.63
C ASP A 74 13.22 -6.90 1.37
N GLY A 75 12.83 -5.63 1.20
CA GLY A 75 13.48 -4.50 1.82
C GLY A 75 14.68 -3.97 1.06
N ASN A 76 14.95 -4.46 -0.15
CA ASN A 76 16.07 -3.93 -0.95
C ASN A 76 15.79 -2.49 -1.35
N LEU A 77 16.76 -1.61 -1.11
CA LEU A 77 16.67 -0.20 -1.46
C LEU A 77 17.18 0.03 -2.88
N TYR A 78 16.47 0.88 -3.62
CA TYR A 78 16.77 1.23 -5.00
C TYR A 78 17.18 2.69 -5.10
N ASN A 79 18.12 2.99 -6.01
CA ASN A 79 18.50 4.36 -6.30
C ASN A 79 17.52 4.99 -7.31
N GLU A 80 17.76 6.24 -7.70
CA GLU A 80 16.93 6.96 -8.66
C GLU A 80 16.86 6.31 -10.05
N LYS A 81 17.88 5.53 -10.39
CA LYS A 81 17.95 4.83 -11.67
C LYS A 81 17.23 3.48 -11.65
N GLY A 82 16.65 3.10 -10.50
CA GLY A 82 15.98 1.82 -10.35
C GLY A 82 16.92 0.64 -10.12
N GLU A 83 18.16 0.91 -9.73
CA GLU A 83 19.15 -0.11 -9.44
C GLU A 83 19.22 -0.38 -7.94
N LYS A 84 19.48 -1.64 -7.56
CA LYS A 84 19.68 -1.99 -6.14
C LYS A 84 20.92 -1.32 -5.60
N THR A 85 20.84 -0.74 -4.43
CA THR A 85 21.96 -0.07 -3.77
C THR A 85 22.88 -1.05 -3.03
N GLY A 86 22.41 -2.26 -2.74
CA GLY A 86 23.07 -3.20 -1.86
C GLY A 86 22.66 -3.06 -0.40
N GLU A 87 21.98 -1.99 -0.06
CA GLU A 87 21.45 -1.78 1.28
C GLU A 87 20.01 -2.29 1.37
N THR A 88 19.61 -2.71 2.57
CA THR A 88 18.26 -3.19 2.82
C THR A 88 17.69 -2.51 4.07
N ILE A 89 16.37 -2.36 4.08
CA ILE A 89 15.66 -1.96 5.28
C ILE A 89 15.03 -3.19 5.93
N VAL A 90 14.91 -3.16 7.25
CA VAL A 90 14.26 -4.23 7.99
C VAL A 90 12.76 -4.01 7.94
N LEU A 91 12.01 -5.04 7.55
CA LEU A 91 10.56 -5.00 7.44
C LEU A 91 9.91 -5.86 8.52
N GLU A 92 8.77 -5.40 9.01
CA GLU A 92 7.88 -6.18 9.87
C GLU A 92 6.98 -7.08 9.02
N SER A 93 6.15 -7.90 9.68
CA SER A 93 5.31 -8.93 9.07
C SER A 93 4.40 -8.48 7.95
N ILE A 94 4.04 -7.27 7.78
CA ILE A 94 3.17 -6.79 6.69
C ILE A 94 3.90 -5.88 5.72
N GLY A 95 5.23 -5.97 5.69
CA GLY A 95 6.05 -5.12 4.83
C GLY A 95 6.24 -3.71 5.36
N LYS A 96 5.83 -3.44 6.60
CA LYS A 96 6.04 -2.14 7.23
C LYS A 96 7.49 -1.99 7.68
N PRO A 97 8.17 -0.90 7.29
CA PRO A 97 9.55 -0.69 7.75
C PRO A 97 9.64 -0.51 9.28
N VAL A 98 10.65 -1.12 9.86
CA VAL A 98 10.96 -0.94 11.29
C VAL A 98 11.60 0.42 11.49
N VAL A 99 11.12 1.16 12.49
CA VAL A 99 11.61 2.50 12.81
C VAL A 99 12.18 2.50 14.23
N LYS A 100 13.38 3.03 14.38
CA LYS A 100 14.02 3.28 15.70
C LYS A 100 14.46 4.73 15.75
N ASN A 101 14.03 5.44 16.79
CA ASN A 101 14.39 6.85 16.98
C ASN A 101 14.10 7.73 15.76
N GLY A 102 12.96 7.49 15.10
CA GLY A 102 12.55 8.26 13.93
C GLY A 102 13.24 7.88 12.62
N LYS A 103 14.17 6.95 12.64
CA LYS A 103 14.91 6.49 11.47
C LYS A 103 14.60 5.04 11.14
N LEU A 104 14.72 4.71 9.87
CA LEU A 104 14.58 3.33 9.41
C LEU A 104 15.79 2.50 9.89
N VAL A 105 15.57 1.22 10.10
CA VAL A 105 16.67 0.28 10.38
C VAL A 105 17.21 -0.22 9.05
N VAL A 106 18.44 0.15 8.74
CA VAL A 106 19.12 -0.14 7.47
C VAL A 106 20.29 -1.07 7.71
N LYS A 107 20.44 -2.03 6.83
CA LYS A 107 21.58 -2.97 6.85
C LYS A 107 22.40 -2.86 5.57
N ASP A 108 23.70 -3.06 5.69
CA ASP A 108 24.59 -3.13 4.52
C ASP A 108 24.51 -4.50 3.84
N LYS A 109 25.27 -4.67 2.78
CA LYS A 109 25.30 -5.93 2.01
C LYS A 109 25.75 -7.15 2.82
N ASP A 110 26.47 -6.93 3.93
CA ASP A 110 26.94 -8.00 4.80
C ASP A 110 25.96 -8.27 5.96
N GLY A 111 24.82 -7.60 5.98
CA GLY A 111 23.80 -7.76 7.00
C GLY A 111 24.06 -6.99 8.28
N LYS A 112 25.05 -6.11 8.30
CA LYS A 112 25.35 -5.26 9.46
C LYS A 112 24.47 -4.03 9.46
N GLU A 113 23.95 -3.69 10.62
CA GLU A 113 23.14 -2.49 10.79
C GLU A 113 23.99 -1.24 10.61
N ILE A 114 23.49 -0.31 9.79
CA ILE A 114 24.12 0.98 9.53
C ILE A 114 23.40 2.02 10.39
N SER A 115 24.10 2.67 11.30
CA SER A 115 23.53 3.73 12.14
C SER A 115 23.61 5.12 11.51
N ASP A 116 24.61 5.32 10.65
CA ASP A 116 24.87 6.62 10.01
C ASP A 116 24.26 6.65 8.62
N HIS A 117 22.94 6.75 8.57
CA HIS A 117 22.20 6.89 7.31
C HIS A 117 21.12 7.97 7.46
N LYS A 118 20.56 8.38 6.33
CA LYS A 118 19.57 9.46 6.26
C LYS A 118 18.20 8.99 5.78
N TYR A 119 17.92 7.69 5.84
CA TYR A 119 16.64 7.15 5.43
C TYR A 119 15.62 7.30 6.56
N GLU A 120 14.48 7.88 6.23
CA GLU A 120 13.40 8.14 7.17
C GLU A 120 12.06 7.74 6.57
N PRO A 121 11.05 7.40 7.40
CA PRO A 121 9.70 7.27 6.89
C PRO A 121 9.19 8.62 6.39
N SER A 122 8.51 8.62 5.25
CA SER A 122 7.95 9.84 4.68
C SER A 122 6.58 10.18 5.27
N GLY A 123 5.94 9.22 5.92
CA GLY A 123 4.58 9.38 6.41
C GLY A 123 3.52 9.28 5.31
N GLN A 124 3.93 9.09 4.07
CA GLN A 124 3.02 9.00 2.94
C GLN A 124 2.93 7.55 2.48
N ASN A 125 1.79 6.94 2.73
CA ASN A 125 1.56 5.56 2.36
C ASN A 125 0.72 5.49 1.09
N THR A 126 0.99 4.50 0.25
CA THR A 126 0.24 4.28 -0.97
C THR A 126 -0.42 2.91 -0.90
N LEU A 127 -1.72 2.89 -1.07
CA LEU A 127 -2.46 1.65 -1.17
C LEU A 127 -2.24 1.06 -2.57
N ILE A 128 -1.68 -0.14 -2.60
CA ILE A 128 -1.47 -0.87 -3.85
C ILE A 128 -2.70 -1.73 -4.11
N ARG A 129 -3.27 -1.58 -5.28
CA ARG A 129 -4.47 -2.29 -5.69
C ARG A 129 -4.25 -3.03 -7.00
N ALA A 130 -5.11 -4.01 -7.27
CA ALA A 130 -5.07 -4.77 -8.50
C ALA A 130 -5.27 -3.86 -9.71
N GLU A 131 -4.69 -4.22 -10.85
CA GLU A 131 -4.84 -3.45 -12.09
C GLU A 131 -6.22 -3.63 -12.69
N GLU A 132 -6.80 -4.81 -12.55
CA GLU A 132 -8.11 -5.13 -13.12
C GLU A 132 -9.21 -5.03 -12.07
N ALA A 133 -10.34 -4.48 -12.48
CA ALA A 133 -11.50 -4.38 -11.61
C ALA A 133 -12.18 -5.73 -11.43
N THR A 134 -12.76 -5.90 -10.25
CA THR A 134 -13.65 -7.01 -9.94
C THR A 134 -15.06 -6.46 -9.82
N LYS A 135 -16.03 -7.17 -10.37
CA LYS A 135 -17.44 -6.80 -10.27
C LYS A 135 -18.18 -7.80 -9.37
N PHE A 136 -19.01 -7.29 -8.51
CA PHE A 136 -19.87 -8.12 -7.65
C PHE A 136 -21.15 -7.35 -7.27
N PRO A 137 -22.22 -8.07 -6.93
CA PRO A 137 -23.46 -7.41 -6.50
C PRO A 137 -23.24 -6.59 -5.23
N PHE A 138 -23.84 -5.42 -5.18
CA PHE A 138 -23.82 -4.60 -3.96
C PHE A 138 -24.34 -5.38 -2.75
N SER A 139 -25.36 -6.24 -2.97
CA SER A 139 -25.95 -7.08 -1.94
C SER A 139 -24.97 -8.09 -1.32
N SER A 140 -23.82 -8.37 -1.97
CA SER A 140 -22.82 -9.28 -1.44
C SER A 140 -21.87 -8.64 -0.43
N ILE A 141 -21.95 -7.33 -0.23
CA ILE A 141 -21.10 -6.63 0.74
C ILE A 141 -21.51 -7.03 2.15
N ILE A 142 -20.55 -7.50 2.93
CA ILE A 142 -20.76 -7.90 4.32
C ILE A 142 -20.10 -6.96 5.32
N LYS A 143 -19.19 -6.10 4.86
CA LYS A 143 -18.50 -5.15 5.72
C LYS A 143 -18.06 -3.93 4.91
N VAL A 144 -18.23 -2.75 5.50
CA VAL A 144 -17.75 -1.47 4.96
C VAL A 144 -16.82 -0.85 6.00
N SER A 145 -15.64 -0.47 5.56
CA SER A 145 -14.62 0.14 6.45
C SER A 145 -14.41 1.61 6.13
#